data_8a94289bf978deb43f9ca085b24f0960
#
_entry.id   8a94289bf978deb43f9ca085b24f0960
#
_cell.length_a   1.000
_cell.length_b   1.000
_cell.length_c   1.000
_cell.angle_alpha   90.00
_cell.angle_beta   90.00
_cell.angle_gamma   90.00
#
_symmetry.space_group_name_H-M   'P 1'
#
loop_
_entity.id
_entity.type
_entity.pdbx_description
1 polymer ?
#
loop_
_entity_poly.entity_id
_entity_poly.type
_entity_poly.pdbx_seq_one_letter_code
_entity_poly.pdbx_strand_id
1 'polypeptide(L)'
;MKRLVFLIFLAILLAPPLYSARIKDIAKIYGVRNYRLIGYGLVTGLPGTGDKEQTVFSIQSLTNMLQRYGINVDPDKIRVRNIAAVMVTAEVPPFARPGMRIDAIVSSIGDAKSLQGGVLLLTPLRAIDGKVYAIAQGPVSIGGGFFAGGAGASVSKNITTTGRVINGVIIERRLPFELALRNKNSISILLNSPDFSTADNIAKVINESLGIDIAKAIDPTTVKVKVLERDNIVDFLAKIESLDVPVDVKAKVVINERTGTVVIGKDVKISTVAIAHGGLSIVVKETPKVSQPLPFSTGETIVTPETKIEITEEKKPLFLVPKTATISDLVKALNAIGGTPRDLIAILQAIKEAGALQAEIEVI
;
A
#
# COMPACT_ATOMS: atom_id res chain seq x y z
N MET A 1 30.93 -7.22 -42.83
CA MET A 1 31.05 -6.62 -41.50
C MET A 1 30.00 -5.51 -41.23
N LYS A 2 29.87 -4.45 -42.05
CA LYS A 2 28.91 -3.34 -41.80
C LYS A 2 27.43 -3.78 -41.73
N ARG A 3 26.98 -4.73 -42.55
CA ARG A 3 25.60 -5.26 -42.52
C ARG A 3 25.28 -6.10 -41.25
N LEU A 4 26.28 -6.84 -40.75
CA LEU A 4 26.14 -7.63 -39.53
C LEU A 4 26.01 -6.73 -38.28
N VAL A 5 26.84 -5.65 -38.23
CA VAL A 5 26.78 -4.64 -37.16
C VAL A 5 25.45 -3.88 -37.18
N PHE A 6 24.91 -3.57 -38.35
CA PHE A 6 23.62 -2.92 -38.51
C PHE A 6 22.44 -3.82 -38.05
N LEU A 7 22.50 -5.12 -38.35
CA LEU A 7 21.50 -6.10 -37.88
C LEU A 7 21.55 -6.29 -36.38
N ILE A 8 22.71 -6.29 -35.74
CA ILE A 8 22.88 -6.37 -34.31
C ILE A 8 22.35 -5.09 -33.64
N PHE A 9 22.61 -3.93 -34.21
CA PHE A 9 22.13 -2.64 -33.72
C PHE A 9 20.61 -2.52 -33.86
N LEU A 10 20.02 -3.04 -34.93
CA LEU A 10 18.58 -3.08 -35.17
C LEU A 10 17.87 -4.06 -34.20
N ALA A 11 18.52 -5.20 -33.89
CA ALA A 11 17.99 -6.16 -32.91
C ALA A 11 17.98 -5.62 -31.48
N ILE A 12 18.94 -4.78 -31.09
CA ILE A 12 18.99 -4.09 -29.78
C ILE A 12 17.92 -3.01 -29.70
N LEU A 13 17.60 -2.34 -30.80
CA LEU A 13 16.54 -1.31 -30.85
C LEU A 13 15.10 -1.89 -30.79
N LEU A 14 14.91 -3.16 -31.09
CA LEU A 14 13.63 -3.87 -31.11
C LEU A 14 13.34 -4.63 -29.81
N ALA A 15 14.29 -4.63 -28.83
CA ALA A 15 14.02 -5.25 -27.53
C ALA A 15 12.92 -4.47 -26.81
N PRO A 16 11.77 -5.10 -26.46
CA PRO A 16 10.74 -4.43 -25.69
C PRO A 16 11.34 -3.96 -24.36
N PRO A 17 10.96 -2.79 -23.84
CA PRO A 17 11.42 -2.35 -22.53
C PRO A 17 10.95 -3.37 -21.48
N LEU A 18 11.87 -4.17 -20.96
CA LEU A 18 11.60 -5.00 -19.80
C LEU A 18 11.39 -4.05 -18.62
N TYR A 19 10.17 -4.07 -18.05
CA TYR A 19 9.92 -3.43 -16.77
C TYR A 19 10.73 -4.17 -15.72
N SER A 20 11.82 -3.57 -15.28
CA SER A 20 12.64 -4.08 -14.20
C SER A 20 12.37 -3.29 -12.94
N ALA A 21 12.21 -3.97 -11.80
CA ALA A 21 12.08 -3.37 -10.50
C ALA A 21 13.03 -4.06 -9.52
N ARG A 22 13.55 -3.31 -8.54
CA ARG A 22 14.44 -3.91 -7.54
C ARG A 22 13.65 -4.82 -6.61
N ILE A 23 14.26 -5.89 -6.15
CA ILE A 23 13.62 -6.85 -5.25
C ILE A 23 13.00 -6.14 -4.03
N LYS A 24 13.68 -5.16 -3.43
CA LYS A 24 13.17 -4.38 -2.28
C LYS A 24 11.88 -3.58 -2.55
N ASP A 25 11.60 -3.24 -3.82
CA ASP A 25 10.43 -2.46 -4.19
C ASP A 25 9.19 -3.36 -4.41
N ILE A 26 9.42 -4.64 -4.77
CA ILE A 26 8.36 -5.61 -5.11
C ILE A 26 8.18 -6.73 -4.09
N ALA A 27 9.12 -6.88 -3.15
CA ALA A 27 9.10 -7.96 -2.18
C ALA A 27 9.60 -7.51 -0.80
N LYS A 28 9.35 -8.33 0.21
CA LYS A 28 9.78 -8.12 1.60
C LYS A 28 10.41 -9.40 2.15
N ILE A 29 11.34 -9.26 3.08
CA ILE A 29 11.91 -10.40 3.78
C ILE A 29 10.90 -10.91 4.80
N TYR A 30 10.61 -12.21 4.77
CA TYR A 30 9.69 -12.85 5.71
C TYR A 30 10.10 -12.62 7.15
N GLY A 31 9.12 -12.17 7.96
CA GLY A 31 9.34 -11.87 9.38
C GLY A 31 9.82 -10.43 9.62
N VAL A 32 10.32 -9.68 8.64
CA VAL A 32 10.61 -8.25 8.77
C VAL A 32 9.30 -7.48 8.76
N ARG A 33 8.76 -7.19 9.94
CA ARG A 33 7.49 -6.47 10.10
C ARG A 33 7.58 -5.54 11.31
N ASN A 34 6.79 -4.50 11.29
CA ASN A 34 6.57 -3.67 12.46
C ASN A 34 5.79 -4.46 13.52
N TYR A 35 6.19 -4.28 14.78
CA TYR A 35 5.49 -4.85 15.92
C TYR A 35 4.61 -3.80 16.56
N ARG A 36 3.36 -4.16 16.81
CA ARG A 36 2.45 -3.29 17.53
C ARG A 36 2.49 -3.62 19.01
N LEU A 37 2.79 -2.61 19.82
CA LEU A 37 2.72 -2.67 21.26
C LEU A 37 1.52 -1.88 21.73
N ILE A 38 0.90 -2.36 22.81
CA ILE A 38 -0.27 -1.74 23.42
C ILE A 38 -0.07 -1.62 24.92
N GLY A 39 -0.56 -0.54 25.51
CA GLY A 39 -0.55 -0.33 26.95
C GLY A 39 -1.74 0.46 27.42
N TYR A 40 -2.11 0.26 28.65
CA TYR A 40 -3.08 1.08 29.36
C TYR A 40 -2.33 2.08 30.23
N GLY A 41 -2.66 3.36 30.13
CA GLY A 41 -2.03 4.44 30.85
C GLY A 41 -2.98 5.52 31.32
N LEU A 42 -2.41 6.50 32.03
CA LEU A 42 -3.12 7.69 32.49
C LEU A 42 -2.43 8.93 31.92
N VAL A 43 -3.22 9.86 31.42
CA VAL A 43 -2.78 11.22 31.06
C VAL A 43 -3.21 12.16 32.16
N THR A 44 -2.27 12.95 32.68
CA THR A 44 -2.51 13.95 33.77
C THR A 44 -2.26 15.36 33.30
N GLY A 45 -2.67 16.36 34.10
CA GLY A 45 -2.46 17.77 33.78
C GLY A 45 -3.49 18.36 32.83
N LEU A 46 -4.61 17.71 32.65
CA LEU A 46 -5.71 18.18 31.79
C LEU A 46 -6.47 19.31 32.51
N PRO A 47 -6.77 20.45 31.83
CA PRO A 47 -7.45 21.60 32.45
C PRO A 47 -8.98 21.37 32.55
N GLY A 48 -9.40 20.38 33.37
CA GLY A 48 -10.82 20.04 33.53
C GLY A 48 -11.45 19.32 32.36
N THR A 49 -10.66 18.89 31.38
CA THR A 49 -11.11 18.19 30.16
C THR A 49 -10.94 16.67 30.23
N GLY A 50 -10.43 16.16 31.34
CA GLY A 50 -10.26 14.72 31.60
C GLY A 50 -11.58 13.99 31.82
N ASP A 51 -11.46 12.74 32.30
CA ASP A 51 -12.59 11.88 32.58
C ASP A 51 -13.47 12.46 33.69
N LYS A 52 -14.75 12.10 33.67
CA LYS A 52 -15.70 12.52 34.71
C LYS A 52 -15.73 11.53 35.88
N GLU A 53 -16.43 11.92 36.93
CA GLU A 53 -16.56 11.16 38.18
C GLU A 53 -17.23 9.79 37.99
N GLN A 54 -17.94 9.58 36.88
CA GLN A 54 -18.60 8.30 36.56
C GLN A 54 -17.67 7.26 35.91
N THR A 55 -16.46 7.64 35.55
CA THR A 55 -15.48 6.74 34.87
C THR A 55 -14.74 5.93 35.94
N VAL A 56 -15.35 4.88 36.48
CA VAL A 56 -14.87 4.07 37.61
C VAL A 56 -13.44 3.52 37.37
N PHE A 57 -13.12 3.07 36.16
CA PHE A 57 -11.80 2.51 35.87
C PHE A 57 -10.67 3.55 35.93
N SER A 58 -10.93 4.83 35.63
CA SER A 58 -9.93 5.91 35.77
C SER A 58 -9.61 6.18 37.24
N ILE A 59 -10.64 6.20 38.09
CA ILE A 59 -10.50 6.34 39.56
C ILE A 59 -9.71 5.16 40.12
N GLN A 60 -10.09 3.94 39.78
CA GLN A 60 -9.44 2.73 40.26
C GLN A 60 -7.95 2.68 39.83
N SER A 61 -7.66 3.07 38.59
CA SER A 61 -6.27 3.11 38.09
C SER A 61 -5.42 4.12 38.79
N LEU A 62 -5.97 5.31 39.05
CA LEU A 62 -5.30 6.35 39.82
C LEU A 62 -5.05 5.89 41.27
N THR A 63 -6.05 5.31 41.93
CA THR A 63 -5.92 4.76 43.29
C THR A 63 -4.82 3.71 43.35
N ASN A 64 -4.83 2.74 42.44
CA ASN A 64 -3.81 1.68 42.36
C ASN A 64 -2.39 2.26 42.13
N MET A 65 -2.28 3.30 41.31
CA MET A 65 -1.02 3.99 41.08
C MET A 65 -0.53 4.70 42.35
N LEU A 66 -1.39 5.47 43.04
CA LEU A 66 -1.06 6.17 44.28
C LEU A 66 -0.64 5.19 45.39
N GLN A 67 -1.34 4.07 45.52
CA GLN A 67 -0.96 2.99 46.47
C GLN A 67 0.43 2.46 46.23
N ARG A 68 0.87 2.30 44.97
CA ARG A 68 2.24 1.90 44.65
C ARG A 68 3.31 2.91 45.09
N TYR A 69 2.93 4.18 45.25
CA TYR A 69 3.75 5.25 45.79
C TYR A 69 3.59 5.42 47.32
N GLY A 70 2.86 4.50 48.00
CA GLY A 70 2.63 4.54 49.42
C GLY A 70 1.53 5.51 49.86
N ILE A 71 0.77 6.05 48.94
CA ILE A 71 -0.32 7.00 49.19
C ILE A 71 -1.66 6.24 49.18
N ASN A 72 -2.30 6.09 50.31
CA ASN A 72 -3.62 5.49 50.42
C ASN A 72 -4.71 6.58 50.34
N VAL A 73 -5.55 6.48 49.30
CA VAL A 73 -6.66 7.41 49.06
C VAL A 73 -7.94 6.60 48.93
N ASP A 74 -9.01 7.09 49.51
CA ASP A 74 -10.35 6.54 49.38
C ASP A 74 -10.89 6.82 47.97
N PRO A 75 -11.22 5.79 47.17
CA PRO A 75 -11.70 5.97 45.80
C PRO A 75 -12.93 6.88 45.71
N ASP A 76 -13.82 6.86 46.69
CA ASP A 76 -15.04 7.63 46.68
C ASP A 76 -14.81 9.14 46.90
N LYS A 77 -13.62 9.53 47.37
CA LYS A 77 -13.20 10.94 47.56
C LYS A 77 -12.40 11.52 46.43
N ILE A 78 -12.03 10.71 45.42
CA ILE A 78 -11.24 11.16 44.28
C ILE A 78 -12.14 11.78 43.23
N ARG A 79 -11.80 12.99 42.80
CA ARG A 79 -12.44 13.67 41.67
C ARG A 79 -11.46 13.76 40.51
N VAL A 80 -11.74 13.05 39.42
CA VAL A 80 -10.87 12.97 38.23
C VAL A 80 -11.36 13.88 37.11
N ARG A 81 -11.02 15.16 37.13
CA ARG A 81 -11.27 16.08 35.99
C ARG A 81 -10.03 16.42 35.22
N ASN A 82 -8.87 16.23 35.87
CA ASN A 82 -7.56 16.58 35.31
C ASN A 82 -6.79 15.33 34.82
N ILE A 83 -7.46 14.18 34.80
CA ILE A 83 -6.87 12.88 34.41
C ILE A 83 -7.77 12.19 33.42
N ALA A 84 -7.18 11.48 32.47
CA ALA A 84 -7.89 10.62 31.54
C ALA A 84 -7.24 9.25 31.43
N ALA A 85 -8.04 8.21 31.45
CA ALA A 85 -7.58 6.87 31.10
C ALA A 85 -7.42 6.75 29.59
N VAL A 86 -6.29 6.20 29.17
CA VAL A 86 -5.92 6.14 27.76
C VAL A 86 -5.36 4.78 27.36
N MET A 87 -5.64 4.43 26.11
CA MET A 87 -4.94 3.38 25.40
C MET A 87 -3.75 3.98 24.68
N VAL A 88 -2.59 3.37 24.88
CA VAL A 88 -1.33 3.78 24.24
C VAL A 88 -0.92 2.71 23.25
N THR A 89 -0.70 3.09 22.01
CA THR A 89 -0.24 2.21 20.95
C THR A 89 1.06 2.73 20.37
N ALA A 90 2.02 1.83 20.13
CA ALA A 90 3.28 2.16 19.47
C ALA A 90 3.59 1.13 18.40
N GLU A 91 4.13 1.60 17.29
CA GLU A 91 4.57 0.76 16.19
C GLU A 91 6.08 0.70 16.18
N VAL A 92 6.63 -0.43 16.63
CA VAL A 92 8.07 -0.65 16.74
C VAL A 92 8.60 -1.15 15.41
N PRO A 93 9.56 -0.43 14.79
CA PRO A 93 10.18 -0.88 13.55
C PRO A 93 10.94 -2.20 13.77
N PRO A 94 11.13 -2.99 12.72
CA PRO A 94 11.96 -4.19 12.79
C PRO A 94 13.39 -3.78 13.19
N PHE A 95 14.08 -4.67 13.87
CA PHE A 95 15.47 -4.46 14.37
C PHE A 95 15.63 -3.34 15.41
N ALA A 96 14.55 -2.84 16.01
CA ALA A 96 14.64 -1.89 17.10
C ALA A 96 15.45 -2.45 18.27
N ARG A 97 16.36 -1.63 18.82
CA ARG A 97 17.26 -2.01 19.92
C ARG A 97 16.82 -1.33 21.22
N PRO A 98 17.13 -1.91 22.38
CA PRO A 98 16.97 -1.23 23.67
C PRO A 98 17.62 0.15 23.66
N GLY A 99 16.92 1.14 24.23
CA GLY A 99 17.30 2.55 24.21
C GLY A 99 16.81 3.36 23.01
N MET A 100 16.31 2.71 21.95
CA MET A 100 15.73 3.41 20.82
C MET A 100 14.43 4.10 21.23
N ARG A 101 14.21 5.33 20.72
CA ARG A 101 13.02 6.12 20.97
C ARG A 101 12.12 6.16 19.73
N ILE A 102 10.82 6.00 19.97
CA ILE A 102 9.78 6.08 18.95
C ILE A 102 8.56 6.85 19.46
N ASP A 103 7.64 7.17 18.57
CA ASP A 103 6.38 7.81 18.89
C ASP A 103 5.35 6.82 19.42
N ALA A 104 4.42 7.32 20.24
CA ALA A 104 3.20 6.60 20.58
C ALA A 104 1.96 7.41 20.18
N ILE A 105 0.89 6.69 19.88
CA ILE A 105 -0.45 7.25 19.77
C ILE A 105 -1.17 6.98 21.08
N VAL A 106 -1.80 8.01 21.61
CA VAL A 106 -2.55 7.97 22.86
C VAL A 106 -4.00 8.32 22.57
N SER A 107 -4.91 7.45 22.92
CA SER A 107 -6.37 7.63 22.70
C SER A 107 -7.14 7.47 23.99
N SER A 108 -8.02 8.40 24.29
CA SER A 108 -8.92 8.31 25.45
C SER A 108 -9.85 7.11 25.32
N ILE A 109 -10.02 6.35 26.39
CA ILE A 109 -10.99 5.25 26.50
C ILE A 109 -12.13 5.58 27.44
N GLY A 110 -12.00 6.68 28.18
CA GLY A 110 -13.06 7.22 29.04
C GLY A 110 -13.90 8.27 28.30
N ASP A 111 -14.44 9.20 29.06
CA ASP A 111 -15.29 10.29 28.60
C ASP A 111 -14.58 11.65 28.59
N ALA A 112 -13.25 11.65 28.56
CA ALA A 112 -12.44 12.85 28.44
C ALA A 112 -12.79 13.63 27.17
N LYS A 113 -12.94 14.94 27.29
CA LYS A 113 -13.26 15.83 26.16
C LYS A 113 -12.04 16.17 25.33
N SER A 114 -10.87 16.24 25.97
CA SER A 114 -9.62 16.60 25.31
C SER A 114 -8.41 16.13 26.12
N LEU A 115 -7.37 15.68 25.41
CA LEU A 115 -6.06 15.33 25.96
C LEU A 115 -5.05 16.47 25.84
N GLN A 116 -5.48 17.65 25.40
CA GLN A 116 -4.61 18.79 25.15
C GLN A 116 -3.92 19.28 26.43
N GLY A 117 -2.59 19.48 26.34
CA GLY A 117 -1.77 19.94 27.46
C GLY A 117 -1.47 18.85 28.50
N GLY A 118 -1.99 17.64 28.33
CA GLY A 118 -1.76 16.53 29.23
C GLY A 118 -0.37 15.89 29.05
N VAL A 119 0.03 15.17 30.09
CA VAL A 119 1.28 14.36 30.11
C VAL A 119 0.91 12.90 30.38
N LEU A 120 1.35 12.02 29.49
CA LEU A 120 1.23 10.57 29.70
C LEU A 120 2.19 10.14 30.81
N LEU A 121 1.66 9.49 31.83
CA LEU A 121 2.43 8.86 32.88
C LEU A 121 3.10 7.58 32.37
N LEU A 122 4.13 7.13 33.12
CA LEU A 122 4.89 5.93 32.79
C LEU A 122 3.94 4.75 32.52
N THR A 123 3.92 4.28 31.30
CA THR A 123 3.00 3.26 30.78
C THR A 123 3.78 2.11 30.15
N PRO A 124 3.70 0.89 30.70
CA PRO A 124 4.32 -0.28 30.09
C PRO A 124 3.56 -0.71 28.84
N LEU A 125 4.28 -0.90 27.73
CA LEU A 125 3.74 -1.37 26.46
C LEU A 125 4.05 -2.85 26.26
N ARG A 126 3.01 -3.63 25.97
CA ARG A 126 3.06 -5.08 25.81
C ARG A 126 2.83 -5.49 24.36
N ALA A 127 3.48 -6.58 23.98
CA ALA A 127 3.16 -7.27 22.73
C ALA A 127 2.06 -8.32 22.95
N ILE A 128 1.67 -9.00 21.89
CA ILE A 128 0.62 -10.05 21.91
C ILE A 128 0.95 -11.22 22.85
N ASP A 129 2.23 -11.45 23.15
CA ASP A 129 2.68 -12.45 24.10
C ASP A 129 2.55 -12.02 25.58
N GLY A 130 1.99 -10.83 25.84
CA GLY A 130 1.77 -10.26 27.16
C GLY A 130 3.02 -9.68 27.81
N LYS A 131 4.22 -9.81 27.23
CA LYS A 131 5.46 -9.29 27.78
C LYS A 131 5.62 -7.81 27.50
N VAL A 132 6.25 -7.10 28.45
CA VAL A 132 6.60 -5.68 28.29
C VAL A 132 7.89 -5.56 27.47
N TYR A 133 7.83 -4.79 26.39
CA TYR A 133 8.96 -4.53 25.49
C TYR A 133 9.40 -3.08 25.48
N ALA A 134 8.51 -2.16 25.83
CA ALA A 134 8.79 -0.74 25.86
C ALA A 134 8.03 -0.03 26.98
N ILE A 135 8.45 1.19 27.28
CA ILE A 135 7.82 2.10 28.24
C ILE A 135 7.49 3.40 27.51
N ALA A 136 6.27 3.90 27.68
CA ALA A 136 5.83 5.18 27.12
C ALA A 136 5.64 6.21 28.23
N GLN A 137 6.12 7.43 28.00
CA GLN A 137 5.93 8.58 28.88
C GLN A 137 6.21 9.88 28.12
N GLY A 138 5.49 10.95 28.44
CA GLY A 138 5.80 12.29 27.89
C GLY A 138 4.58 13.15 27.59
N PRO A 139 4.80 14.39 27.14
CA PRO A 139 3.72 15.31 26.81
C PRO A 139 2.92 14.82 25.61
N VAL A 140 1.58 14.95 25.69
CA VAL A 140 0.65 14.57 24.63
C VAL A 140 0.47 15.78 23.71
N SER A 141 0.87 15.62 22.45
CA SER A 141 0.62 16.59 21.39
C SER A 141 -0.62 16.19 20.59
N ILE A 142 -1.60 17.06 20.50
CA ILE A 142 -2.78 16.89 19.65
C ILE A 142 -2.42 17.42 18.27
N GLY A 143 -2.42 16.55 17.26
CA GLY A 143 -2.17 16.93 15.88
C GLY A 143 -3.32 17.75 15.31
N GLY A 144 -3.04 19.01 14.97
CA GLY A 144 -3.97 19.91 14.32
C GLY A 144 -3.53 21.35 14.56
N GLY A 145 -2.91 21.97 13.56
CA GLY A 145 -2.57 23.39 13.63
C GLY A 145 -3.82 24.24 13.84
N PHE A 146 -3.77 25.13 14.78
CA PHE A 146 -4.71 26.24 14.92
C PHE A 146 -4.61 27.11 13.66
N PHE A 147 -5.55 26.98 12.76
CA PHE A 147 -5.78 28.04 11.77
C PHE A 147 -6.84 28.97 12.34
N ALA A 148 -6.39 30.03 12.99
CA ALA A 148 -7.22 31.18 13.28
C ALA A 148 -7.47 31.91 11.97
N GLY A 149 -8.54 31.56 11.27
CA GLY A 149 -9.10 32.33 10.17
C GLY A 149 -10.04 33.36 10.76
N GLY A 150 -9.79 34.64 10.52
CA GLY A 150 -10.67 35.75 10.93
C GLY A 150 -12.06 35.61 10.32
N ALA A 151 -13.07 36.11 11.07
CA ALA A 151 -14.50 36.22 10.75
C ALA A 151 -15.29 34.91 10.62
N GLY A 152 -15.73 34.39 11.77
CA GLY A 152 -17.15 33.95 11.88
C GLY A 152 -17.52 32.49 11.58
N ALA A 153 -16.62 31.56 11.23
CA ALA A 153 -16.96 30.14 11.19
C ALA A 153 -15.68 29.28 11.25
N SER A 154 -15.22 28.93 12.46
CA SER A 154 -14.19 27.91 12.61
C SER A 154 -14.85 26.54 12.82
N VAL A 155 -14.98 25.76 11.78
CA VAL A 155 -15.20 24.31 11.90
C VAL A 155 -13.84 23.65 12.01
N SER A 156 -13.21 23.74 13.18
CA SER A 156 -12.04 22.94 13.52
C SER A 156 -12.52 21.56 13.94
N LYS A 157 -12.48 20.61 13.02
CA LYS A 157 -12.69 19.19 13.31
C LYS A 157 -11.38 18.56 13.81
N ASN A 158 -10.80 19.09 14.87
CA ASN A 158 -9.67 18.45 15.53
C ASN A 158 -10.21 17.37 16.47
N ILE A 159 -9.78 16.14 16.25
CA ILE A 159 -10.01 15.05 17.18
C ILE A 159 -9.13 15.32 18.41
N THR A 160 -9.73 15.83 19.49
CA THR A 160 -9.01 16.23 20.71
C THR A 160 -8.81 15.08 21.69
N THR A 161 -9.48 13.95 21.46
CA THR A 161 -9.43 12.74 22.31
C THR A 161 -8.30 11.77 21.91
N THR A 162 -7.59 12.09 20.83
CA THR A 162 -6.42 11.31 20.37
C THR A 162 -5.24 12.27 20.20
N GLY A 163 -4.06 11.85 20.66
CA GLY A 163 -2.83 12.62 20.54
C GLY A 163 -1.63 11.72 20.28
N ARG A 164 -0.47 12.35 20.13
CA ARG A 164 0.81 11.67 19.91
C ARG A 164 1.81 12.09 20.99
N VAL A 165 2.56 11.14 21.51
CA VAL A 165 3.72 11.38 22.36
C VAL A 165 4.97 11.19 21.52
N ILE A 166 5.59 12.30 21.14
CA ILE A 166 6.72 12.31 20.22
C ILE A 166 7.97 11.84 20.96
N ASN A 167 8.68 10.85 20.43
CA ASN A 167 9.87 10.23 21.03
C ASN A 167 9.67 9.77 22.49
N GLY A 168 8.42 9.54 22.89
CA GLY A 168 8.08 9.23 24.28
C GLY A 168 8.12 7.76 24.61
N VAL A 169 8.31 6.88 23.65
CA VAL A 169 8.44 5.44 23.87
C VAL A 169 9.90 5.05 23.84
N ILE A 170 10.37 4.36 24.88
CA ILE A 170 11.71 3.81 24.97
C ILE A 170 11.60 2.30 24.89
N ILE A 171 12.34 1.68 23.98
CA ILE A 171 12.44 0.23 23.85
C ILE A 171 13.33 -0.29 24.97
N GLU A 172 12.80 -1.21 25.78
CA GLU A 172 13.52 -1.81 26.91
C GLU A 172 14.07 -3.20 26.59
N ARG A 173 13.37 -3.95 25.75
CA ARG A 173 13.72 -5.32 25.38
C ARG A 173 13.73 -5.50 23.88
N ARG A 174 14.65 -6.35 23.42
CA ARG A 174 14.69 -6.76 22.00
C ARG A 174 13.44 -7.57 21.66
N LEU A 175 12.87 -7.28 20.52
CA LEU A 175 11.77 -8.06 19.95
C LEU A 175 12.28 -9.42 19.46
N PRO A 176 11.47 -10.49 19.53
CA PRO A 176 11.90 -11.86 19.25
C PRO A 176 12.35 -12.10 17.80
N PHE A 177 12.13 -11.15 16.92
CA PHE A 177 12.39 -11.24 15.50
C PHE A 177 13.87 -11.41 15.12
N GLU A 178 14.78 -10.69 15.79
CA GLU A 178 16.23 -10.75 15.47
C GLU A 178 16.82 -12.16 15.60
N LEU A 179 16.24 -12.97 16.50
CA LEU A 179 16.65 -14.36 16.71
C LEU A 179 16.25 -15.29 15.55
N ALA A 180 15.14 -14.99 14.84
CA ALA A 180 14.64 -15.84 13.77
C ALA A 180 15.52 -15.81 12.51
N LEU A 181 16.13 -14.66 12.18
CA LEU A 181 17.07 -14.54 11.06
C LEU A 181 18.42 -15.18 11.35
N ARG A 182 18.93 -15.05 12.58
CA ARG A 182 20.23 -15.60 12.98
C ARG A 182 20.28 -17.11 13.07
N ASN A 183 19.14 -17.77 13.36
CA ASN A 183 19.07 -19.21 13.60
C ASN A 183 18.63 -20.02 12.38
N LYS A 184 18.26 -19.39 11.26
CA LYS A 184 17.80 -20.09 10.05
C LYS A 184 18.90 -20.17 8.98
N ASN A 185 19.05 -21.36 8.40
CA ASN A 185 19.94 -21.59 7.25
C ASN A 185 19.35 -21.04 5.94
N SER A 186 18.16 -20.48 5.99
CA SER A 186 17.46 -19.93 4.84
C SER A 186 16.55 -18.78 5.25
N ILE A 187 16.42 -17.81 4.35
CA ILE A 187 15.46 -16.71 4.42
C ILE A 187 14.37 -16.94 3.37
N SER A 188 13.21 -16.35 3.59
CA SER A 188 12.14 -16.32 2.60
C SER A 188 11.89 -14.87 2.18
N ILE A 189 11.84 -14.64 0.90
CA ILE A 189 11.47 -13.37 0.29
C ILE A 189 10.01 -13.50 -0.11
N LEU A 190 9.16 -12.58 0.33
CA LEU A 190 7.73 -12.57 0.05
C LEU A 190 7.40 -11.46 -0.95
N LEU A 191 6.82 -11.83 -2.07
CA LEU A 191 6.33 -10.88 -3.05
C LEU A 191 5.14 -10.10 -2.49
N ASN A 192 5.07 -8.80 -2.80
CA ASN A 192 3.93 -7.95 -2.44
C ASN A 192 2.66 -8.33 -3.22
N SER A 193 2.80 -8.80 -4.46
CA SER A 193 1.73 -9.33 -5.30
C SER A 193 2.07 -10.75 -5.74
N PRO A 194 1.18 -11.74 -5.54
CA PRO A 194 1.41 -13.13 -5.97
C PRO A 194 1.54 -13.21 -7.48
N ASP A 195 2.69 -13.72 -7.98
CA ASP A 195 2.92 -13.98 -9.39
C ASP A 195 3.99 -15.05 -9.60
N PHE A 196 3.68 -16.11 -10.36
CA PHE A 196 4.57 -17.24 -10.58
C PHE A 196 5.80 -16.87 -11.41
N SER A 197 5.62 -16.07 -12.46
CA SER A 197 6.70 -15.64 -13.35
C SER A 197 7.67 -14.71 -12.63
N THR A 198 7.18 -13.75 -11.87
CA THR A 198 8.01 -12.85 -11.07
C THR A 198 8.76 -13.60 -9.96
N ALA A 199 8.11 -14.58 -9.29
CA ALA A 199 8.78 -15.40 -8.28
C ALA A 199 9.94 -16.23 -8.87
N ASP A 200 9.73 -16.84 -10.03
CA ASP A 200 10.76 -17.59 -10.75
C ASP A 200 11.89 -16.68 -11.24
N ASN A 201 11.57 -15.51 -11.77
CA ASN A 201 12.56 -14.50 -12.19
C ASN A 201 13.42 -14.03 -11.02
N ILE A 202 12.82 -13.78 -9.84
CA ILE A 202 13.59 -13.43 -8.62
C ILE A 202 14.59 -14.54 -8.29
N ALA A 203 14.15 -15.81 -8.29
CA ALA A 203 15.04 -16.92 -7.98
C ALA A 203 16.18 -17.03 -8.99
N LYS A 204 15.90 -16.90 -10.29
CA LYS A 204 16.91 -16.92 -11.36
C LYS A 204 17.93 -15.79 -11.22
N VAL A 205 17.46 -14.55 -11.06
CA VAL A 205 18.35 -13.37 -10.95
C VAL A 205 19.25 -13.48 -9.73
N ILE A 206 18.74 -13.97 -8.59
CA ILE A 206 19.57 -14.21 -7.38
C ILE A 206 20.65 -15.25 -7.67
N ASN A 207 20.29 -16.39 -8.29
CA ASN A 207 21.22 -17.46 -8.60
C ASN A 207 22.30 -17.02 -9.61
N GLU A 208 21.90 -16.29 -10.65
CA GLU A 208 22.80 -15.73 -11.66
C GLU A 208 23.76 -14.70 -11.05
N SER A 209 23.24 -13.78 -10.22
CA SER A 209 24.06 -12.73 -9.60
C SER A 209 25.12 -13.28 -8.63
N LEU A 210 24.79 -14.37 -7.93
CA LEU A 210 25.69 -14.98 -6.94
C LEU A 210 26.51 -16.15 -7.51
N GLY A 211 26.20 -16.60 -8.74
CA GLY A 211 26.88 -17.71 -9.40
C GLY A 211 26.62 -19.08 -8.75
N ILE A 212 25.59 -19.21 -7.91
CA ILE A 212 25.29 -20.41 -7.10
C ILE A 212 23.78 -20.63 -7.02
N ASP A 213 23.33 -21.87 -7.11
CA ASP A 213 21.90 -22.23 -7.01
C ASP A 213 21.44 -22.31 -5.55
N ILE A 214 21.10 -21.16 -4.97
CA ILE A 214 20.68 -21.01 -3.58
C ILE A 214 19.25 -20.48 -3.42
N ALA A 215 18.68 -19.89 -4.47
CA ALA A 215 17.33 -19.37 -4.46
C ALA A 215 16.36 -20.28 -5.22
N LYS A 216 15.19 -20.52 -4.65
CA LYS A 216 14.13 -21.32 -5.25
C LYS A 216 12.75 -20.72 -4.98
N ALA A 217 11.95 -20.52 -6.01
CA ALA A 217 10.53 -20.19 -5.85
C ALA A 217 9.79 -21.42 -5.28
N ILE A 218 9.06 -21.23 -4.20
CA ILE A 218 8.28 -22.29 -3.53
C ILE A 218 6.81 -22.20 -3.95
N ASP A 219 6.32 -20.97 -4.04
CA ASP A 219 4.95 -20.63 -4.45
C ASP A 219 4.95 -19.23 -5.09
N PRO A 220 3.83 -18.71 -5.63
CA PRO A 220 3.79 -17.44 -6.34
C PRO A 220 4.10 -16.22 -5.46
N THR A 221 4.18 -16.42 -4.14
CA THR A 221 4.48 -15.34 -3.17
C THR A 221 5.83 -15.51 -2.51
N THR A 222 6.41 -16.72 -2.52
CA THR A 222 7.54 -17.07 -1.65
C THR A 222 8.73 -17.57 -2.44
N VAL A 223 9.86 -16.87 -2.33
CA VAL A 223 11.15 -17.33 -2.81
C VAL A 223 12.04 -17.63 -1.61
N LYS A 224 12.49 -18.87 -1.49
CA LYS A 224 13.38 -19.33 -0.42
C LYS A 224 14.83 -19.23 -0.86
N VAL A 225 15.67 -18.58 -0.05
CA VAL A 225 17.10 -18.37 -0.31
C VAL A 225 17.92 -18.97 0.82
N LYS A 226 18.90 -19.83 0.49
CA LYS A 226 19.83 -20.37 1.47
C LYS A 226 20.88 -19.31 1.84
N VAL A 227 21.16 -19.15 3.13
CA VAL A 227 22.17 -18.23 3.63
C VAL A 227 23.51 -18.96 3.71
N LEU A 228 24.50 -18.46 2.96
CA LEU A 228 25.83 -19.06 2.89
C LEU A 228 26.73 -18.58 4.04
N GLU A 229 26.72 -17.29 4.31
CA GLU A 229 27.53 -16.65 5.33
C GLU A 229 26.65 -15.97 6.39
N ARG A 230 26.66 -16.54 7.60
CA ARG A 230 25.84 -16.00 8.69
C ARG A 230 26.36 -14.70 9.28
N ASP A 231 27.67 -14.46 9.19
CA ASP A 231 28.31 -13.30 9.80
C ASP A 231 28.09 -12.00 9.01
N ASN A 232 27.86 -12.11 7.69
CA ASN A 232 27.61 -10.98 6.79
C ASN A 232 26.17 -10.94 6.22
N ILE A 233 25.19 -11.31 7.04
CA ILE A 233 23.78 -11.38 6.59
C ILE A 233 23.25 -10.04 6.05
N VAL A 234 23.72 -8.92 6.60
CA VAL A 234 23.29 -7.59 6.16
C VAL A 234 23.77 -7.29 4.75
N ASP A 235 25.06 -7.55 4.47
CA ASP A 235 25.64 -7.35 3.13
C ASP A 235 25.01 -8.29 2.11
N PHE A 236 24.77 -9.54 2.52
CA PHE A 236 24.09 -10.53 1.69
C PHE A 236 22.68 -10.07 1.29
N LEU A 237 21.87 -9.61 2.27
CA LEU A 237 20.54 -9.11 2.01
C LEU A 237 20.55 -7.82 1.18
N ALA A 238 21.46 -6.89 1.47
CA ALA A 238 21.60 -5.64 0.72
C ALA A 238 21.92 -5.89 -0.78
N LYS A 239 22.77 -6.88 -1.06
CA LYS A 239 23.03 -7.31 -2.45
C LYS A 239 21.76 -7.83 -3.11
N ILE A 240 21.04 -8.76 -2.46
CA ILE A 240 19.79 -9.33 -3.00
C ILE A 240 18.74 -8.24 -3.22
N GLU A 241 18.52 -7.38 -2.24
CA GLU A 241 17.50 -6.31 -2.30
C GLU A 241 17.75 -5.30 -3.43
N SER A 242 19.02 -5.13 -3.86
CA SER A 242 19.40 -4.20 -4.92
C SER A 242 19.29 -4.78 -6.32
N LEU A 243 19.06 -6.09 -6.49
CA LEU A 243 18.96 -6.74 -7.79
C LEU A 243 17.71 -6.30 -8.54
N ASP A 244 17.88 -6.01 -9.82
CA ASP A 244 16.82 -5.68 -10.76
C ASP A 244 16.20 -6.95 -11.35
N VAL A 245 14.89 -7.08 -11.26
CA VAL A 245 14.13 -8.26 -11.70
C VAL A 245 13.09 -7.87 -12.73
N PRO A 246 12.95 -8.60 -13.84
CA PRO A 246 11.82 -8.45 -14.75
C PRO A 246 10.52 -8.80 -14.02
N VAL A 247 9.59 -7.83 -13.96
CA VAL A 247 8.29 -8.00 -13.29
C VAL A 247 7.21 -8.17 -14.34
N ASP A 248 6.40 -9.20 -14.17
CA ASP A 248 5.17 -9.36 -14.94
C ASP A 248 4.03 -8.63 -14.22
N VAL A 249 3.51 -7.60 -14.87
CA VAL A 249 2.44 -6.76 -14.30
C VAL A 249 1.12 -7.18 -14.94
N LYS A 250 0.18 -7.66 -14.12
CA LYS A 250 -1.17 -7.96 -14.58
C LYS A 250 -1.83 -6.73 -15.19
N ALA A 251 -2.48 -6.92 -16.32
CA ALA A 251 -3.28 -5.88 -16.93
C ALA A 251 -4.40 -5.46 -15.95
N LYS A 252 -4.45 -4.18 -15.57
CA LYS A 252 -5.37 -3.66 -14.56
C LYS A 252 -5.97 -2.33 -14.99
N VAL A 253 -7.24 -2.14 -14.68
CA VAL A 253 -7.98 -0.88 -14.81
C VAL A 253 -8.44 -0.48 -13.42
N VAL A 254 -8.03 0.68 -12.94
CA VAL A 254 -8.44 1.24 -11.65
C VAL A 254 -9.37 2.42 -11.90
N ILE A 255 -10.54 2.42 -11.28
CA ILE A 255 -11.55 3.44 -11.44
C ILE A 255 -11.92 4.03 -10.09
N ASN A 256 -11.79 5.34 -9.95
CA ASN A 256 -12.28 6.06 -8.77
C ASN A 256 -13.69 6.59 -9.07
N GLU A 257 -14.69 6.01 -8.41
CA GLU A 257 -16.10 6.37 -8.64
C GLU A 257 -16.41 7.82 -8.21
N ARG A 258 -15.78 8.29 -7.14
CA ARG A 258 -16.02 9.62 -6.58
C ARG A 258 -15.47 10.75 -7.45
N THR A 259 -14.30 10.54 -8.07
CA THR A 259 -13.62 11.56 -8.87
C THR A 259 -13.78 11.34 -10.38
N GLY A 260 -14.30 10.18 -10.81
CA GLY A 260 -14.36 9.79 -12.21
C GLY A 260 -13.01 9.50 -12.86
N THR A 261 -11.94 9.38 -12.06
CA THR A 261 -10.61 9.11 -12.58
C THR A 261 -10.47 7.65 -12.99
N VAL A 262 -9.98 7.41 -14.21
CA VAL A 262 -9.67 6.06 -14.72
C VAL A 262 -8.19 5.95 -15.01
N VAL A 263 -7.54 4.96 -14.40
CA VAL A 263 -6.14 4.63 -14.63
C VAL A 263 -6.08 3.27 -15.33
N ILE A 264 -5.40 3.23 -16.48
CA ILE A 264 -5.35 2.07 -17.35
C ILE A 264 -3.93 1.56 -17.43
N GLY A 265 -3.72 0.29 -17.12
CA GLY A 265 -2.44 -0.39 -17.31
C GLY A 265 -2.09 -0.51 -18.80
N LYS A 266 -0.79 -0.57 -19.11
CA LYS A 266 -0.27 -0.59 -20.49
C LYS A 266 -0.75 -1.79 -21.31
N ASP A 267 -0.87 -2.96 -20.66
CA ASP A 267 -1.13 -4.24 -21.34
C ASP A 267 -2.62 -4.61 -21.38
N VAL A 268 -3.49 -3.64 -21.11
CA VAL A 268 -4.94 -3.84 -21.14
C VAL A 268 -5.44 -3.84 -22.57
N LYS A 269 -6.02 -4.98 -22.98
CA LYS A 269 -6.58 -5.18 -24.33
C LYS A 269 -8.08 -5.42 -24.28
N ILE A 270 -8.80 -4.94 -25.32
CA ILE A 270 -10.22 -5.21 -25.53
C ILE A 270 -10.36 -5.98 -26.83
N SER A 271 -11.01 -7.15 -26.76
CA SER A 271 -11.42 -7.92 -27.95
C SER A 271 -12.68 -7.34 -28.58
N THR A 272 -13.01 -7.81 -29.78
CA THR A 272 -14.22 -7.42 -30.49
C THR A 272 -15.47 -7.64 -29.64
N VAL A 273 -16.24 -6.60 -29.38
CA VAL A 273 -17.46 -6.62 -28.57
C VAL A 273 -18.43 -5.52 -29.00
N ALA A 274 -19.71 -5.81 -28.94
CA ALA A 274 -20.78 -4.83 -29.12
C ALA A 274 -21.57 -4.72 -27.82
N ILE A 275 -21.77 -3.50 -27.33
CA ILE A 275 -22.46 -3.21 -26.07
C ILE A 275 -23.48 -2.09 -26.30
N ALA A 276 -24.66 -2.28 -25.75
CA ALA A 276 -25.66 -1.25 -25.63
C ALA A 276 -25.92 -0.96 -24.15
N HIS A 277 -25.76 0.28 -23.72
CA HIS A 277 -26.03 0.73 -22.36
C HIS A 277 -26.81 2.04 -22.36
N GLY A 278 -28.04 2.04 -21.84
CA GLY A 278 -28.94 3.18 -21.96
C GLY A 278 -29.23 3.54 -23.41
N GLY A 279 -29.03 4.79 -23.81
CA GLY A 279 -29.12 5.26 -25.21
C GLY A 279 -27.81 5.18 -26.00
N LEU A 280 -26.78 4.54 -25.47
CA LEU A 280 -25.45 4.42 -26.09
C LEU A 280 -25.23 3.02 -26.64
N SER A 281 -24.86 2.93 -27.95
CA SER A 281 -24.42 1.69 -28.57
C SER A 281 -22.94 1.78 -28.93
N ILE A 282 -22.13 0.85 -28.41
CA ILE A 282 -20.69 0.80 -28.60
C ILE A 282 -20.32 -0.50 -29.31
N VAL A 283 -19.64 -0.40 -30.44
CA VAL A 283 -19.16 -1.54 -31.20
C VAL A 283 -17.63 -1.43 -31.34
N VAL A 284 -16.92 -2.39 -30.78
CA VAL A 284 -15.48 -2.57 -30.98
C VAL A 284 -15.26 -3.66 -31.99
N LYS A 285 -14.67 -3.34 -33.17
CA LYS A 285 -14.47 -4.28 -34.26
C LYS A 285 -12.98 -4.32 -34.66
N GLU A 286 -12.41 -5.50 -34.67
CA GLU A 286 -11.10 -5.73 -35.26
C GLU A 286 -11.23 -5.96 -36.77
N THR A 287 -10.57 -5.11 -37.57
CA THR A 287 -10.42 -5.31 -39.01
C THR A 287 -8.95 -5.51 -39.35
N PRO A 288 -8.56 -6.67 -39.86
CA PRO A 288 -7.18 -6.86 -40.30
C PRO A 288 -6.88 -5.99 -41.50
N LYS A 289 -5.87 -5.14 -41.43
CA LYS A 289 -5.42 -4.33 -42.57
C LYS A 289 -4.28 -5.06 -43.24
N VAL A 290 -4.52 -5.50 -44.46
CA VAL A 290 -3.52 -6.14 -45.30
C VAL A 290 -2.75 -5.07 -46.07
N SER A 291 -1.50 -4.83 -45.73
CA SER A 291 -0.61 -4.00 -46.53
C SER A 291 0.04 -4.86 -47.61
N GLN A 292 -0.46 -4.75 -48.83
CA GLN A 292 0.15 -5.42 -49.98
C GLN A 292 1.23 -4.53 -50.60
N PRO A 293 2.40 -5.06 -50.91
CA PRO A 293 3.39 -4.34 -51.73
C PRO A 293 2.85 -4.05 -53.12
N LEU A 294 3.30 -2.93 -53.67
CA LEU A 294 2.97 -2.59 -55.06
C LEU A 294 3.44 -3.69 -56.05
N PRO A 295 2.73 -3.96 -57.15
CA PRO A 295 3.15 -4.93 -58.14
C PRO A 295 4.60 -4.67 -58.56
N PHE A 296 5.43 -5.72 -58.54
CA PHE A 296 6.88 -5.71 -58.82
C PHE A 296 7.82 -5.21 -57.69
N SER A 297 7.39 -5.07 -56.47
CA SER A 297 8.25 -4.83 -55.31
C SER A 297 8.57 -6.13 -54.55
N THR A 298 9.81 -6.24 -54.03
CA THR A 298 10.29 -7.41 -53.26
C THR A 298 9.92 -7.36 -51.77
N GLY A 299 8.77 -6.77 -51.39
CA GLY A 299 8.31 -6.68 -50.01
C GLY A 299 7.42 -7.85 -49.60
N GLU A 300 7.47 -8.24 -48.35
CA GLU A 300 6.57 -9.25 -47.76
C GLU A 300 5.21 -8.64 -47.32
N THR A 301 4.14 -9.40 -47.51
CA THR A 301 2.81 -9.02 -47.04
C THR A 301 2.72 -9.08 -45.52
N ILE A 302 2.52 -7.95 -44.85
CA ILE A 302 2.34 -7.88 -43.40
C ILE A 302 0.86 -7.61 -43.09
N VAL A 303 0.26 -8.48 -42.29
CA VAL A 303 -1.09 -8.32 -41.76
C VAL A 303 -1.01 -7.67 -40.40
N THR A 304 -1.47 -6.42 -40.27
CA THR A 304 -1.58 -5.72 -38.99
C THR A 304 -3.06 -5.65 -38.59
N PRO A 305 -3.42 -6.08 -37.39
CA PRO A 305 -4.80 -5.89 -36.89
C PRO A 305 -5.08 -4.41 -36.65
N GLU A 306 -6.18 -3.91 -37.21
CA GLU A 306 -6.69 -2.56 -36.98
C GLU A 306 -8.06 -2.68 -36.33
N THR A 307 -8.20 -2.14 -35.10
CA THR A 307 -9.46 -2.19 -34.35
C THR A 307 -10.21 -0.88 -34.54
N LYS A 308 -11.47 -0.96 -34.91
CA LYS A 308 -12.38 0.17 -35.13
C LYS A 308 -13.48 0.15 -34.07
N ILE A 309 -13.68 1.28 -33.39
CA ILE A 309 -14.80 1.47 -32.47
C ILE A 309 -15.83 2.37 -33.15
N GLU A 310 -17.07 1.90 -33.22
CA GLU A 310 -18.22 2.70 -33.66
C GLU A 310 -19.14 2.87 -32.45
N ILE A 311 -19.44 4.13 -32.11
CA ILE A 311 -20.43 4.47 -31.09
C ILE A 311 -21.55 5.23 -31.74
N THR A 312 -22.78 4.75 -31.61
CA THR A 312 -23.96 5.37 -32.19
C THR A 312 -24.95 5.77 -31.08
N GLU A 313 -25.29 7.04 -31.00
CA GLU A 313 -26.40 7.56 -30.20
C GLU A 313 -27.57 7.85 -31.14
N GLU A 314 -28.78 7.55 -30.72
CA GLU A 314 -30.00 7.60 -31.60
C GLU A 314 -30.27 8.95 -32.27
N LYS A 315 -29.48 10.00 -32.03
CA LYS A 315 -29.66 11.34 -32.63
C LYS A 315 -28.40 12.15 -32.95
N LYS A 316 -27.16 11.60 -32.99
CA LYS A 316 -25.94 12.36 -33.32
C LYS A 316 -24.95 11.58 -34.17
N PRO A 317 -24.09 12.26 -34.98
CA PRO A 317 -23.27 11.63 -36.02
C PRO A 317 -22.15 10.73 -35.40
N LEU A 318 -21.89 9.64 -36.12
CA LEU A 318 -20.82 8.65 -35.88
C LEU A 318 -19.45 9.29 -35.74
N PHE A 319 -18.76 9.05 -34.64
CA PHE A 319 -17.34 9.36 -34.52
C PHE A 319 -16.51 8.12 -34.83
N LEU A 320 -15.72 8.19 -35.87
CA LEU A 320 -14.73 7.21 -36.27
C LEU A 320 -13.44 7.45 -35.47
N VAL A 321 -13.04 6.51 -34.64
CA VAL A 321 -11.70 6.54 -33.96
C VAL A 321 -10.78 5.57 -34.71
N PRO A 322 -9.70 6.05 -35.35
CA PRO A 322 -8.76 5.19 -36.05
C PRO A 322 -7.68 4.65 -35.10
N LYS A 323 -7.33 3.38 -35.28
CA LYS A 323 -6.20 2.59 -34.76
C LYS A 323 -6.35 2.00 -33.36
N THR A 324 -6.21 0.67 -33.34
CA THR A 324 -6.05 -0.20 -32.14
C THR A 324 -6.83 0.29 -30.93
N ALA A 325 -8.06 -0.14 -30.78
CA ALA A 325 -8.92 0.34 -29.69
C ALA A 325 -8.33 -0.02 -28.34
N THR A 326 -7.69 0.95 -27.72
CA THR A 326 -7.32 0.88 -26.32
C THR A 326 -8.51 1.31 -25.45
N ILE A 327 -8.55 0.86 -24.19
CA ILE A 327 -9.54 1.40 -23.24
C ILE A 327 -9.44 2.93 -23.15
N SER A 328 -8.25 3.49 -23.35
CA SER A 328 -8.05 4.94 -23.41
C SER A 328 -8.91 5.61 -24.50
N ASP A 329 -9.04 4.98 -25.64
CA ASP A 329 -9.86 5.51 -26.73
C ASP A 329 -11.35 5.38 -26.43
N LEU A 330 -11.76 4.27 -25.77
CA LEU A 330 -13.10 4.09 -25.26
C LEU A 330 -13.47 5.15 -24.21
N VAL A 331 -12.58 5.41 -23.25
CA VAL A 331 -12.78 6.44 -22.22
C VAL A 331 -12.88 7.83 -22.84
N LYS A 332 -12.02 8.16 -23.80
CA LYS A 332 -12.07 9.44 -24.52
C LYS A 332 -13.39 9.59 -25.30
N ALA A 333 -13.82 8.53 -25.96
CA ALA A 333 -15.06 8.53 -26.72
C ALA A 333 -16.29 8.71 -25.81
N LEU A 334 -16.35 8.02 -24.66
CA LEU A 334 -17.39 8.17 -23.65
C LEU A 334 -17.41 9.57 -23.03
N ASN A 335 -16.23 10.11 -22.70
CA ASN A 335 -16.14 11.48 -22.19
C ASN A 335 -16.58 12.53 -23.22
N ALA A 336 -16.29 12.31 -24.51
CA ALA A 336 -16.69 13.22 -25.59
C ALA A 336 -18.23 13.27 -25.78
N ILE A 337 -18.95 12.19 -25.43
CA ILE A 337 -20.41 12.08 -25.51
C ILE A 337 -21.08 12.58 -24.22
N GLY A 338 -20.31 12.87 -23.16
CA GLY A 338 -20.84 13.33 -21.88
C GLY A 338 -21.29 12.18 -20.95
N GLY A 339 -20.77 10.97 -21.17
CA GLY A 339 -21.02 9.82 -20.29
C GLY A 339 -20.56 10.06 -18.86
N THR A 340 -21.33 9.59 -17.88
CA THR A 340 -20.96 9.70 -16.47
C THR A 340 -19.91 8.66 -16.07
N PRO A 341 -19.14 8.87 -14.99
CA PRO A 341 -18.24 7.84 -14.46
C PRO A 341 -18.92 6.50 -14.16
N ARG A 342 -20.20 6.53 -13.77
CA ARG A 342 -21.01 5.32 -13.53
C ARG A 342 -21.31 4.55 -14.79
N ASP A 343 -21.61 5.25 -15.88
CA ASP A 343 -21.84 4.61 -17.19
C ASP A 343 -20.56 3.92 -17.68
N LEU A 344 -19.40 4.56 -17.47
CA LEU A 344 -18.10 4.00 -17.81
C LEU A 344 -17.80 2.73 -17.00
N ILE A 345 -18.08 2.71 -15.69
CA ILE A 345 -17.93 1.53 -14.85
C ILE A 345 -18.83 0.40 -15.34
N ALA A 346 -20.12 0.70 -15.58
CA ALA A 346 -21.10 -0.28 -16.05
C ALA A 346 -20.70 -0.89 -17.40
N ILE A 347 -20.23 -0.06 -18.33
CA ILE A 347 -19.75 -0.49 -19.65
C ILE A 347 -18.51 -1.38 -19.52
N LEU A 348 -17.51 -0.98 -18.74
CA LEU A 348 -16.29 -1.77 -18.54
C LEU A 348 -16.58 -3.10 -17.83
N GLN A 349 -17.50 -3.13 -16.87
CA GLN A 349 -17.94 -4.36 -16.23
C GLN A 349 -18.66 -5.28 -17.24
N ALA A 350 -19.55 -4.73 -18.08
CA ALA A 350 -20.21 -5.51 -19.11
C ALA A 350 -19.23 -6.08 -20.15
N ILE A 351 -18.19 -5.31 -20.55
CA ILE A 351 -17.12 -5.79 -21.43
C ILE A 351 -16.35 -6.94 -20.77
N LYS A 352 -16.09 -6.84 -19.48
CA LYS A 352 -15.40 -7.88 -18.71
C LYS A 352 -16.26 -9.14 -18.59
N GLU A 353 -17.53 -9.01 -18.25
CA GLU A 353 -18.47 -10.14 -18.15
C GLU A 353 -18.67 -10.84 -19.51
N ALA A 354 -18.63 -10.09 -20.61
CA ALA A 354 -18.63 -10.62 -21.96
C ALA A 354 -17.30 -11.32 -22.35
N GLY A 355 -16.28 -11.32 -21.46
CA GLY A 355 -14.97 -11.91 -21.72
C GLY A 355 -14.10 -11.13 -22.73
N ALA A 356 -14.53 -9.94 -23.13
CA ALA A 356 -13.85 -9.12 -24.12
C ALA A 356 -12.77 -8.22 -23.51
N LEU A 357 -12.73 -8.02 -22.19
CA LEU A 357 -11.70 -7.28 -21.47
C LEU A 357 -10.71 -8.23 -20.82
N GLN A 358 -9.47 -8.22 -21.30
CA GLN A 358 -8.36 -8.98 -20.73
C GLN A 358 -7.64 -8.16 -19.65
N ALA A 359 -8.36 -7.80 -18.57
CA ALA A 359 -7.81 -7.05 -17.46
C ALA A 359 -8.65 -7.25 -16.19
N GLU A 360 -8.03 -6.95 -15.05
CA GLU A 360 -8.70 -6.85 -13.76
C GLU A 360 -9.25 -5.43 -13.58
N ILE A 361 -10.52 -5.31 -13.13
CA ILE A 361 -11.12 -4.01 -12.79
C ILE A 361 -11.14 -3.86 -11.29
N GLU A 362 -10.57 -2.77 -10.79
CA GLU A 362 -10.64 -2.36 -9.39
C GLU A 362 -11.34 -1.01 -9.28
N VAL A 363 -12.36 -0.94 -8.43
CA VAL A 363 -13.11 0.29 -8.13
C VAL A 363 -12.71 0.79 -6.75
N ILE A 364 -12.31 2.08 -6.63
CA ILE A 364 -11.83 2.72 -5.39
C ILE A 364 -12.60 4.00 -5.07
#